data_27f4d202ca1f4a974d337dbc7219c4d3
#
_entry.id   27f4d202ca1f4a974d337dbc7219c4d3
#
_cell.length_a   1.000
_cell.length_b   1.000
_cell.length_c   1.000
_cell.angle_alpha   90.00
_cell.angle_beta   90.00
_cell.angle_gamma   90.00
#
_symmetry.space_group_name_H-M   'P 1'
#
loop_
_entity.id
_entity.type
_entity.pdbx_description
1 polymer ?
#
loop_
_entity_poly.entity_id
_entity_poly.type
_entity_poly.pdbx_seq_one_letter_code
_entity_poly.pdbx_strand_id
1 'polypeptide(L)'
;MNKIEGNQTVMIMIMKRLSISSSRLAQLLSVNSLRKYAIWYPDAEFLRQFKNRANLGNVALKNLSEYEKAIGGERINKIIEDYPTFSDERLGKFREKKIENMTINFGPQHPAAHGVLRLVLELEGEIVIKATPHIGLLHRATEKLIEYKTYTQALPYMDRLNYVTMFTNEQGFALAVEKLLGINIPPRAKWIRMIFAEINRLASHMFSLTTHALDIGAMTPLFWLFEEREKIYELSERASGARMHINYIRPGGVAYDLPLGLLDDIYDWVVKLPQRIDELEDMLTENRIWKARTIDIGRISAADALEYGFSGVMLRGSGVKWDVRKASPYEAYDQVEFDVPIGTKGDCYDRYLCRLEEIRQSMKIIHQCLNKMPQGEVKIDDFKISSPKRSDMKRDMESLIHHFKFFTEGFQVPPGACYVPIEAPNGEFGIYLVSDGSSKPYRCFIRGPGFAHLAGLPAMSYMSLIADVVAIIGTMDVVFGEVDR
;
A
#
# COMPACT_ATOMS: atom_id res chain seq x y z
N MET A 1 -5.17 -37.64 -33.44
CA MET A 1 -5.93 -36.41 -33.11
C MET A 1 -6.91 -36.61 -31.96
N ASN A 2 -7.64 -37.72 -31.90
CA ASN A 2 -8.68 -37.94 -30.85
C ASN A 2 -8.19 -38.06 -29.40
N LYS A 3 -6.90 -38.31 -29.13
CA LYS A 3 -6.34 -38.41 -27.76
C LYS A 3 -6.01 -37.05 -27.15
N ILE A 4 -5.86 -36.00 -27.96
CA ILE A 4 -5.54 -34.63 -27.49
C ILE A 4 -6.81 -33.90 -27.05
N GLU A 5 -7.93 -34.14 -27.76
CA GLU A 5 -9.22 -33.51 -27.43
C GLU A 5 -9.82 -34.03 -26.11
N GLY A 6 -9.65 -35.31 -25.80
CA GLY A 6 -10.09 -35.88 -24.52
C GLY A 6 -9.36 -35.29 -23.31
N ASN A 7 -8.06 -35.02 -23.43
CA ASN A 7 -7.27 -34.40 -22.36
C ASN A 7 -7.62 -32.93 -22.13
N GLN A 8 -8.01 -32.19 -23.16
CA GLN A 8 -8.45 -30.79 -23.02
C GLN A 8 -9.79 -30.69 -22.30
N THR A 9 -10.73 -31.60 -22.59
CA THR A 9 -12.07 -31.59 -21.98
C THR A 9 -12.01 -31.92 -20.49
N VAL A 10 -11.20 -32.86 -20.08
CA VAL A 10 -10.99 -33.22 -18.68
C VAL A 10 -10.33 -32.11 -17.88
N MET A 11 -9.36 -31.43 -18.51
CA MET A 11 -8.65 -30.32 -17.90
C MET A 11 -9.52 -29.08 -17.73
N ILE A 12 -10.43 -28.83 -18.67
CA ILE A 12 -11.43 -27.75 -18.56
C ILE A 12 -12.46 -28.04 -17.44
N MET A 13 -12.81 -29.30 -17.22
CA MET A 13 -13.68 -29.70 -16.10
C MET A 13 -13.02 -29.51 -14.72
N ILE A 14 -11.73 -29.81 -14.59
CA ILE A 14 -10.97 -29.57 -13.38
C ILE A 14 -10.89 -28.07 -13.07
N MET A 15 -10.68 -27.25 -14.08
CA MET A 15 -10.63 -25.79 -13.94
C MET A 15 -11.95 -25.18 -13.48
N LYS A 16 -13.08 -25.60 -14.04
CA LYS A 16 -14.40 -25.12 -13.59
C LYS A 16 -14.66 -25.43 -12.11
N ARG A 17 -14.09 -26.51 -11.57
CA ARG A 17 -14.16 -26.86 -10.14
C ARG A 17 -13.20 -26.08 -9.26
N LEU A 18 -12.05 -25.62 -9.80
CA LEU A 18 -11.01 -24.91 -9.06
C LEU A 18 -11.04 -23.39 -9.27
N SER A 19 -12.01 -22.87 -10.05
CA SER A 19 -12.16 -21.43 -10.38
C SER A 19 -10.90 -20.82 -11.04
N ILE A 20 -10.14 -21.60 -11.78
CA ILE A 20 -8.92 -21.15 -12.46
C ILE A 20 -9.26 -20.66 -13.90
N SER A 21 -8.77 -19.50 -14.30
CA SER A 21 -9.04 -18.93 -15.63
C SER A 21 -8.37 -19.68 -16.78
N SER A 22 -9.01 -19.71 -17.95
CA SER A 22 -8.52 -20.43 -19.16
C SER A 22 -7.16 -19.88 -19.69
N SER A 23 -6.84 -18.62 -19.44
CA SER A 23 -5.56 -18.02 -19.82
C SER A 23 -4.36 -18.57 -19.04
N ARG A 24 -4.55 -18.92 -17.79
CA ARG A 24 -3.52 -19.52 -16.93
C ARG A 24 -3.16 -20.95 -17.33
N LEU A 25 -4.12 -21.68 -17.89
CA LEU A 25 -3.88 -23.04 -18.36
C LEU A 25 -3.06 -23.08 -19.66
N ALA A 26 -3.28 -22.15 -20.54
CA ALA A 26 -2.50 -22.05 -21.79
C ALA A 26 -1.01 -21.77 -21.50
N GLN A 27 -0.70 -21.02 -20.44
CA GLN A 27 0.66 -20.80 -19.98
C GLN A 27 1.28 -22.03 -19.29
N LEU A 28 0.50 -22.81 -18.55
CA LEU A 28 0.95 -24.04 -17.91
C LEU A 28 1.18 -25.21 -18.90
N LEU A 29 0.55 -25.17 -20.07
CA LEU A 29 0.66 -26.20 -21.10
C LEU A 29 1.83 -25.99 -22.08
N SER A 30 2.54 -24.84 -22.06
CA SER A 30 3.74 -24.68 -22.86
C SER A 30 4.90 -25.45 -22.21
N VAL A 31 5.52 -26.35 -22.96
CA VAL A 31 6.63 -27.23 -22.50
C VAL A 31 7.83 -26.42 -21.97
N ASN A 32 7.98 -25.17 -22.39
CA ASN A 32 9.03 -24.27 -21.89
C ASN A 32 8.67 -23.58 -20.58
N SER A 33 7.38 -23.44 -20.22
CA SER A 33 6.96 -22.87 -18.95
C SER A 33 7.06 -23.88 -17.81
N LEU A 34 6.84 -25.16 -18.06
CA LEU A 34 6.98 -26.23 -17.07
C LEU A 34 8.40 -26.32 -16.48
N ARG A 35 9.44 -25.96 -17.25
CA ARG A 35 10.82 -25.90 -16.74
C ARG A 35 11.10 -24.69 -15.83
N LYS A 36 10.35 -23.60 -15.94
CA LYS A 36 10.49 -22.42 -15.07
C LYS A 36 9.73 -22.54 -13.76
N TYR A 37 8.69 -23.37 -13.70
CA TYR A 37 7.84 -23.58 -12.51
C TYR A 37 8.09 -24.92 -11.83
N ALA A 38 9.25 -25.56 -12.08
CA ALA A 38 9.63 -26.84 -11.49
C ALA A 38 9.78 -26.83 -9.95
N ILE A 39 9.56 -25.69 -9.30
CA ILE A 39 9.62 -25.51 -7.84
C ILE A 39 8.26 -25.74 -7.16
N TRP A 40 7.15 -25.78 -7.91
CA TRP A 40 5.82 -26.02 -7.35
C TRP A 40 5.23 -27.35 -7.85
N TYR A 41 5.83 -28.45 -7.46
CA TYR A 41 5.12 -29.72 -7.45
C TYR A 41 4.53 -29.92 -6.06
N PRO A 42 3.21 -30.27 -5.96
CA PRO A 42 2.65 -30.70 -4.69
C PRO A 42 3.48 -31.88 -4.20
N ASP A 43 4.02 -31.76 -3.01
CA ASP A 43 4.78 -32.81 -2.39
C ASP A 43 3.91 -34.11 -2.22
N ALA A 44 4.56 -35.20 -1.98
CA ALA A 44 3.85 -36.49 -1.82
C ALA A 44 2.83 -36.45 -0.67
N GLU A 45 3.01 -35.53 0.27
CA GLU A 45 2.12 -35.32 1.42
C GLU A 45 0.87 -34.55 1.04
N PHE A 46 0.98 -33.53 0.18
CA PHE A 46 -0.17 -32.83 -0.40
C PHE A 46 -1.02 -33.79 -1.25
N LEU A 47 -0.37 -34.65 -2.05
CA LEU A 47 -1.07 -35.65 -2.85
C LEU A 47 -1.73 -36.73 -1.96
N ARG A 48 -1.11 -37.12 -0.83
CA ARG A 48 -1.72 -38.00 0.17
C ARG A 48 -2.90 -37.34 0.88
N GLN A 49 -2.79 -36.08 1.25
CA GLN A 49 -3.90 -35.33 1.86
C GLN A 49 -5.07 -35.15 0.89
N PHE A 50 -4.79 -34.93 -0.41
CA PHE A 50 -5.81 -34.92 -1.44
C PHE A 50 -6.49 -36.26 -1.64
N LYS A 51 -5.70 -37.33 -1.61
CA LYS A 51 -6.20 -38.72 -1.67
C LYS A 51 -7.05 -39.07 -0.43
N ASN A 52 -6.65 -38.62 0.74
CA ASN A 52 -7.40 -38.84 1.99
C ASN A 52 -8.68 -37.97 2.08
N ARG A 53 -8.69 -36.75 1.51
CA ARG A 53 -9.92 -35.92 1.39
C ARG A 53 -10.90 -36.49 0.36
N ALA A 54 -10.43 -37.14 -0.69
CA ALA A 54 -11.26 -37.79 -1.68
C ALA A 54 -11.97 -39.05 -1.09
N ASN A 55 -11.42 -39.66 -0.02
CA ASN A 55 -12.01 -40.78 0.67
C ASN A 55 -13.20 -40.42 1.59
N LEU A 56 -13.53 -39.14 1.75
CA LEU A 56 -14.68 -38.65 2.55
C LEU A 56 -16.01 -38.61 1.80
N GLY A 57 -16.07 -39.07 0.54
CA GLY A 57 -17.29 -39.16 -0.24
C GLY A 57 -17.33 -40.42 -1.11
N ASN A 58 -18.11 -41.42 -0.72
CA ASN A 58 -18.29 -42.70 -1.42
C ASN A 58 -18.81 -42.61 -2.87
N VAL A 59 -18.97 -41.43 -3.44
CA VAL A 59 -19.47 -41.22 -4.82
C VAL A 59 -18.34 -40.89 -5.81
N ALA A 60 -17.17 -40.47 -5.34
CA ALA A 60 -16.06 -40.09 -6.21
C ALA A 60 -15.12 -41.27 -6.64
N LEU A 61 -15.16 -42.36 -5.91
CA LEU A 61 -14.21 -43.48 -6.09
C LEU A 61 -14.45 -44.39 -7.30
N LYS A 62 -15.69 -44.47 -7.79
CA LYS A 62 -15.99 -45.22 -9.02
C LYS A 62 -15.40 -44.58 -10.28
N ASN A 63 -15.18 -43.28 -10.29
CA ASN A 63 -14.65 -42.57 -11.43
C ASN A 63 -13.14 -42.38 -11.40
N LEU A 64 -12.43 -42.67 -10.27
CA LEU A 64 -10.99 -42.51 -10.18
C LEU A 64 -10.24 -43.56 -11.03
N SER A 65 -10.73 -44.78 -11.11
CA SER A 65 -10.08 -45.83 -11.93
C SER A 65 -10.28 -45.57 -13.44
N GLU A 66 -11.38 -44.94 -13.85
CA GLU A 66 -11.57 -44.49 -15.22
C GLU A 66 -10.76 -43.23 -15.51
N TYR A 67 -10.56 -42.37 -14.50
CA TYR A 67 -9.74 -41.18 -14.56
C TYR A 67 -8.24 -41.51 -14.66
N GLU A 68 -7.76 -42.46 -13.91
CA GLU A 68 -6.38 -42.97 -13.98
C GLU A 68 -6.10 -43.65 -15.35
N LYS A 69 -7.08 -44.34 -15.92
CA LYS A 69 -6.98 -44.90 -17.28
C LYS A 69 -7.04 -43.85 -18.38
N ALA A 70 -7.83 -42.78 -18.19
CA ALA A 70 -7.98 -41.69 -19.17
C ALA A 70 -6.75 -40.74 -19.23
N ILE A 71 -6.05 -40.57 -18.11
CA ILE A 71 -4.84 -39.73 -18.01
C ILE A 71 -3.57 -40.55 -18.35
N GLY A 72 -3.70 -41.83 -18.62
CA GLY A 72 -2.56 -42.75 -18.88
C GLY A 72 -1.83 -43.06 -17.60
N GLY A 73 -2.47 -43.82 -16.74
CA GLY A 73 -1.98 -44.21 -15.40
C GLY A 73 -0.53 -44.70 -15.37
N GLU A 74 -0.07 -45.35 -16.46
CA GLU A 74 1.34 -45.68 -16.64
C GLU A 74 2.30 -44.49 -16.67
N ARG A 75 1.83 -43.33 -17.14
CA ARG A 75 2.65 -42.12 -17.22
C ARG A 75 2.75 -41.40 -15.87
N ILE A 76 1.68 -41.44 -15.08
CA ILE A 76 1.68 -40.91 -13.71
C ILE A 76 2.49 -41.80 -12.78
N ASN A 77 2.34 -43.10 -12.91
CA ASN A 77 3.14 -44.08 -12.16
C ASN A 77 4.62 -43.97 -12.56
N LYS A 78 4.94 -43.80 -13.84
CA LYS A 78 6.30 -43.55 -14.29
C LYS A 78 6.86 -42.20 -13.82
N ILE A 79 6.04 -41.14 -13.74
CA ILE A 79 6.43 -39.85 -13.13
C ILE A 79 6.62 -40.03 -11.63
N ILE A 80 5.82 -40.85 -10.96
CA ILE A 80 5.96 -41.14 -9.52
C ILE A 80 7.15 -42.06 -9.28
N GLU A 81 7.46 -42.98 -10.21
CA GLU A 81 8.63 -43.88 -10.16
C GLU A 81 9.94 -43.13 -10.54
N ASP A 82 9.89 -42.19 -11.49
CA ASP A 82 11.04 -41.36 -11.87
C ASP A 82 11.34 -40.24 -10.85
N TYR A 83 10.39 -39.89 -9.98
CA TYR A 83 10.68 -39.08 -8.81
C TYR A 83 11.22 -39.94 -7.69
N PRO A 84 12.38 -39.61 -7.14
CA PRO A 84 12.95 -40.38 -6.05
C PRO A 84 11.95 -40.43 -4.91
N THR A 85 11.35 -41.62 -4.72
CA THR A 85 10.54 -41.87 -3.53
C THR A 85 11.43 -41.70 -2.31
N PHE A 86 10.87 -41.38 -1.16
CA PHE A 86 11.60 -41.25 0.11
C PHE A 86 12.37 -42.52 0.53
N SER A 87 12.33 -43.58 -0.28
CA SER A 87 13.07 -44.84 -0.14
C SER A 87 14.25 -44.99 -1.10
N ASP A 88 14.54 -43.99 -1.96
CA ASP A 88 15.71 -44.07 -2.86
C ASP A 88 17.00 -43.87 -2.03
N GLU A 89 17.92 -44.83 -2.13
CA GLU A 89 19.21 -44.79 -1.42
C GLU A 89 20.03 -43.54 -1.70
N ARG A 90 19.82 -42.91 -2.86
CA ARG A 90 20.44 -41.61 -3.19
C ARG A 90 19.89 -40.45 -2.35
N LEU A 91 18.62 -40.48 -2.01
CA LEU A 91 17.99 -39.54 -1.06
C LEU A 91 18.36 -39.89 0.39
N GLY A 92 18.61 -41.14 0.71
CA GLY A 92 19.11 -41.58 2.01
C GLY A 92 20.44 -40.91 2.35
N LYS A 93 21.36 -40.77 1.36
CA LYS A 93 22.62 -40.02 1.54
C LYS A 93 22.42 -38.51 1.72
N PHE A 94 21.38 -37.92 1.15
CA PHE A 94 20.98 -36.52 1.41
C PHE A 94 20.26 -36.35 2.75
N ARG A 95 19.63 -37.42 3.30
CA ARG A 95 19.01 -37.40 4.63
C ARG A 95 20.01 -37.33 5.78
N GLU A 96 21.25 -37.77 5.58
CA GLU A 96 22.30 -37.66 6.60
C GLU A 96 22.84 -36.23 6.81
N LYS A 97 22.65 -35.30 5.87
CA LYS A 97 22.73 -33.90 6.16
C LYS A 97 21.41 -33.47 6.81
N LYS A 98 21.35 -33.50 8.14
CA LYS A 98 20.36 -32.73 8.90
C LYS A 98 20.51 -31.28 8.48
N ILE A 99 19.69 -30.82 7.55
CA ILE A 99 19.49 -29.42 7.30
C ILE A 99 18.67 -28.96 8.50
N GLU A 100 19.34 -28.47 9.52
CA GLU A 100 18.68 -27.83 10.67
C GLU A 100 18.29 -26.43 10.22
N ASN A 101 17.04 -26.29 9.76
CA ASN A 101 16.47 -24.98 9.49
C ASN A 101 16.36 -24.26 10.83
N MET A 102 17.01 -23.11 10.93
CA MET A 102 16.91 -22.26 12.10
C MET A 102 15.69 -21.35 11.96
N THR A 103 14.79 -21.39 12.93
CA THR A 103 13.67 -20.45 13.00
C THR A 103 14.01 -19.31 13.95
N ILE A 104 13.94 -18.09 13.47
CA ILE A 104 14.18 -16.88 14.27
C ILE A 104 12.96 -15.95 14.25
N ASN A 105 12.79 -15.17 15.33
CA ASN A 105 11.86 -14.05 15.37
C ASN A 105 12.63 -12.77 15.06
N PHE A 106 12.32 -12.14 13.94
CA PHE A 106 12.80 -10.83 13.59
C PHE A 106 11.77 -9.78 14.02
N GLY A 107 12.07 -9.02 15.06
CA GLY A 107 11.11 -8.14 15.71
C GLY A 107 10.19 -8.86 16.74
N PRO A 108 9.30 -8.12 17.45
CA PRO A 108 8.99 -6.70 17.26
C PRO A 108 10.07 -5.71 17.75
N GLN A 109 10.94 -6.09 18.69
CA GLN A 109 12.04 -5.23 19.16
C GLN A 109 13.22 -5.31 18.19
N HIS A 110 13.10 -4.63 17.07
CA HIS A 110 14.15 -4.44 16.08
C HIS A 110 13.92 -3.11 15.35
N PRO A 111 14.94 -2.28 15.10
CA PRO A 111 14.75 -0.99 14.42
C PRO A 111 14.03 -1.13 13.08
N ALA A 112 14.43 -2.07 12.24
CA ALA A 112 13.81 -2.32 10.93
C ALA A 112 12.40 -2.95 10.99
N ALA A 113 11.95 -3.44 12.15
CA ALA A 113 10.61 -3.95 12.39
C ALA A 113 9.63 -2.86 12.90
N HIS A 114 10.05 -1.60 12.94
CA HIS A 114 9.28 -0.44 13.39
C HIS A 114 8.67 -0.62 14.80
N GLY A 115 9.19 -1.53 15.61
CA GLY A 115 8.71 -1.83 16.96
C GLY A 115 7.43 -2.67 17.06
N VAL A 116 6.80 -3.03 15.94
CA VAL A 116 5.47 -3.67 15.90
C VAL A 116 5.35 -4.84 14.93
N LEU A 117 6.30 -5.05 14.04
CA LEU A 117 6.31 -6.22 13.16
C LEU A 117 7.00 -7.39 13.86
N ARG A 118 6.29 -8.50 13.96
CA ARG A 118 6.89 -9.79 14.26
C ARG A 118 7.01 -10.59 12.98
N LEU A 119 8.22 -10.84 12.52
CA LEU A 119 8.50 -11.63 11.33
C LEU A 119 9.16 -12.94 11.77
N VAL A 120 8.52 -14.07 11.50
CA VAL A 120 9.09 -15.38 11.73
C VAL A 120 9.83 -15.81 10.47
N LEU A 121 11.14 -15.98 10.57
CA LEU A 121 12.01 -16.39 9.47
C LEU A 121 12.48 -17.82 9.69
N GLU A 122 12.34 -18.65 8.66
CA GLU A 122 12.97 -19.94 8.57
C GLU A 122 14.22 -19.78 7.69
N LEU A 123 15.40 -20.08 8.26
CA LEU A 123 16.69 -19.85 7.63
C LEU A 123 17.43 -21.16 7.38
N GLU A 124 18.13 -21.22 6.26
CA GLU A 124 19.19 -22.19 5.99
C GLU A 124 20.55 -21.47 5.96
N GLY A 125 21.24 -21.47 7.09
CA GLY A 125 22.36 -20.57 7.33
C GLY A 125 21.88 -19.12 7.40
N GLU A 126 22.30 -18.26 6.48
CA GLU A 126 21.85 -16.85 6.37
C GLU A 126 20.77 -16.65 5.28
N ILE A 127 20.43 -17.70 4.54
CA ILE A 127 19.45 -17.66 3.46
C ILE A 127 18.05 -17.85 4.02
N VAL A 128 17.12 -16.97 3.63
CA VAL A 128 15.72 -17.03 4.02
C VAL A 128 14.96 -18.00 3.12
N ILE A 129 14.46 -19.08 3.71
CA ILE A 129 13.61 -20.06 3.02
C ILE A 129 12.15 -19.65 3.11
N LYS A 130 11.75 -19.10 4.26
CA LYS A 130 10.37 -18.67 4.46
C LYS A 130 10.31 -17.50 5.42
N ALA A 131 9.48 -16.53 5.06
CA ALA A 131 9.17 -15.39 5.91
C ALA A 131 7.67 -15.37 6.19
N THR A 132 7.27 -15.28 7.44
CA THR A 132 5.86 -15.24 7.84
C THR A 132 5.64 -13.98 8.68
N PRO A 133 5.01 -12.93 8.11
CA PRO A 133 4.71 -11.72 8.85
C PRO A 133 3.51 -11.95 9.79
N HIS A 134 3.67 -11.52 11.04
CA HIS A 134 2.62 -11.47 12.05
C HIS A 134 2.33 -10.00 12.37
N ILE A 135 1.13 -9.57 12.05
CA ILE A 135 0.62 -8.21 12.26
C ILE A 135 -0.40 -8.20 13.39
N GLY A 136 -0.87 -7.02 13.77
CA GLY A 136 -1.90 -6.83 14.80
C GLY A 136 -1.39 -6.25 16.10
N LEU A 137 -0.08 -6.06 16.29
CA LEU A 137 0.47 -5.47 17.51
C LEU A 137 0.10 -3.97 17.67
N LEU A 138 -0.27 -3.31 16.58
CA LEU A 138 -0.77 -1.93 16.58
C LEU A 138 -2.27 -1.85 16.20
N HIS A 139 -2.99 -2.96 16.27
CA HIS A 139 -4.42 -2.97 16.00
C HIS A 139 -5.20 -2.24 17.11
N ARG A 140 -5.89 -1.16 16.72
CA ARG A 140 -6.60 -0.27 17.65
C ARG A 140 -8.11 -0.24 17.39
N ALA A 141 -8.61 -1.17 16.58
CA ALA A 141 -10.01 -1.26 16.17
C ALA A 141 -10.55 0.05 15.56
N THR A 142 -9.73 0.76 14.79
CA THR A 142 -10.05 2.09 14.24
C THR A 142 -11.34 2.07 13.42
N GLU A 143 -11.52 1.09 12.55
CA GLU A 143 -12.74 0.96 11.75
C GLU A 143 -13.99 0.80 12.64
N LYS A 144 -13.89 0.01 13.69
CA LYS A 144 -15.02 -0.20 14.63
C LYS A 144 -15.30 1.03 15.48
N LEU A 145 -14.28 1.75 15.92
CA LEU A 145 -14.44 2.98 16.71
C LEU A 145 -15.09 4.10 15.89
N ILE A 146 -14.79 4.20 14.60
CA ILE A 146 -15.40 5.18 13.70
C ILE A 146 -16.93 5.00 13.62
N GLU A 147 -17.44 3.77 13.69
CA GLU A 147 -18.88 3.49 13.66
C GLU A 147 -19.65 4.11 14.84
N TYR A 148 -18.97 4.41 15.95
CA TYR A 148 -19.56 5.04 17.13
C TYR A 148 -19.43 6.57 17.16
N LYS A 149 -18.68 7.16 16.22
CA LYS A 149 -18.37 8.59 16.17
C LYS A 149 -19.12 9.27 15.05
N THR A 150 -19.40 10.56 15.20
CA THR A 150 -19.89 11.38 14.08
C THR A 150 -18.82 11.52 13.01
N TYR A 151 -19.20 11.89 11.80
CA TYR A 151 -18.24 12.07 10.68
C TYR A 151 -17.13 13.04 11.02
N THR A 152 -17.43 14.14 11.75
CA THR A 152 -16.41 15.08 12.19
C THR A 152 -15.49 14.50 13.26
N GLN A 153 -16.03 13.70 14.19
CA GLN A 153 -15.24 13.04 15.24
C GLN A 153 -14.44 11.85 14.73
N ALA A 154 -14.81 11.30 13.57
CA ALA A 154 -14.09 10.20 12.92
C ALA A 154 -12.79 10.68 12.23
N LEU A 155 -12.72 11.94 11.83
CA LEU A 155 -11.59 12.49 11.08
C LEU A 155 -10.24 12.34 11.79
N PRO A 156 -10.09 12.62 13.10
CA PRO A 156 -8.81 12.42 13.81
C PRO A 156 -8.29 10.98 13.81
N TYR A 157 -9.14 9.98 13.58
CA TYR A 157 -8.67 8.61 13.44
C TYR A 157 -7.90 8.40 12.13
N MET A 158 -8.23 9.16 11.07
CA MET A 158 -7.55 9.08 9.78
C MET A 158 -6.09 9.54 9.90
N ASP A 159 -5.83 10.61 10.66
CA ASP A 159 -4.46 11.10 10.90
C ASP A 159 -3.56 10.06 11.57
N ARG A 160 -4.14 9.18 12.36
CA ARG A 160 -3.42 8.20 13.16
C ARG A 160 -3.29 6.83 12.49
N LEU A 161 -3.85 6.66 11.32
CA LEU A 161 -3.65 5.47 10.48
C LEU A 161 -2.23 5.46 9.92
N ASN A 162 -1.98 6.35 8.99
CA ASN A 162 -0.64 6.61 8.51
C ASN A 162 -0.18 7.96 9.05
N TYR A 163 0.55 7.91 10.16
CA TYR A 163 1.01 9.10 10.88
C TYR A 163 2.13 9.87 10.17
N VAL A 164 2.52 9.43 8.97
CA VAL A 164 3.45 10.16 8.08
C VAL A 164 2.71 10.92 6.99
N THR A 165 1.49 10.46 6.61
CA THR A 165 0.69 10.99 5.50
C THR A 165 -0.68 11.51 5.92
N MET A 166 -0.72 12.33 6.96
CA MET A 166 -1.96 12.78 7.61
C MET A 166 -2.91 13.50 6.66
N PHE A 167 -2.42 14.51 5.92
CA PHE A 167 -3.25 15.29 5.00
C PHE A 167 -3.92 14.44 3.91
N THR A 168 -3.21 13.48 3.37
CA THR A 168 -3.78 12.58 2.35
C THR A 168 -4.88 11.70 2.94
N ASN A 169 -4.69 11.18 4.15
CA ASN A 169 -5.70 10.35 4.81
C ASN A 169 -6.97 11.13 5.13
N GLU A 170 -6.83 12.37 5.64
CA GLU A 170 -7.98 13.27 5.85
C GLU A 170 -8.70 13.57 4.54
N GLN A 171 -7.94 13.84 3.47
CA GLN A 171 -8.49 14.12 2.15
C GLN A 171 -9.33 12.95 1.63
N GLY A 172 -8.86 11.71 1.76
CA GLY A 172 -9.62 10.53 1.34
C GLY A 172 -10.96 10.41 2.06
N PHE A 173 -10.97 10.63 3.37
CA PHE A 173 -12.19 10.60 4.16
C PHE A 173 -13.14 11.75 3.84
N ALA A 174 -12.62 12.97 3.73
CA ALA A 174 -13.41 14.13 3.37
C ALA A 174 -14.07 13.96 2.00
N LEU A 175 -13.33 13.51 0.99
CA LEU A 175 -13.86 13.22 -0.35
C LEU A 175 -14.94 12.13 -0.34
N ALA A 176 -14.81 11.09 0.50
CA ALA A 176 -15.81 10.05 0.62
C ALA A 176 -17.13 10.60 1.20
N VAL A 177 -17.04 11.42 2.25
CA VAL A 177 -18.22 12.08 2.85
C VAL A 177 -18.85 13.07 1.88
N GLU A 178 -18.06 13.87 1.19
CA GLU A 178 -18.51 14.86 0.21
C GLU A 178 -19.21 14.21 -0.99
N LYS A 179 -18.69 13.07 -1.43
CA LYS A 179 -19.32 12.27 -2.51
C LYS A 179 -20.69 11.73 -2.10
N LEU A 180 -20.87 11.28 -0.85
CA LEU A 180 -22.17 10.84 -0.34
C LEU A 180 -23.15 12.00 -0.15
N LEU A 181 -22.66 13.16 0.30
CA LEU A 181 -23.46 14.38 0.43
C LEU A 181 -23.80 15.03 -0.91
N GLY A 182 -23.08 14.71 -1.99
CA GLY A 182 -23.26 15.32 -3.30
C GLY A 182 -22.89 16.82 -3.34
N ILE A 183 -21.95 17.27 -2.50
CA ILE A 183 -21.56 18.68 -2.39
C ILE A 183 -20.34 19.02 -3.24
N ASN A 184 -20.30 20.24 -3.76
CA ASN A 184 -19.13 20.80 -4.45
C ASN A 184 -18.36 21.72 -3.52
N ILE A 185 -17.06 21.51 -3.45
CA ILE A 185 -16.17 22.31 -2.61
C ILE A 185 -15.73 23.58 -3.35
N PRO A 186 -15.51 24.70 -2.63
CA PRO A 186 -14.94 25.90 -3.22
C PRO A 186 -13.61 25.62 -3.94
N PRO A 187 -13.37 26.25 -5.12
CA PRO A 187 -12.14 26.00 -5.89
C PRO A 187 -10.86 26.27 -5.10
N ARG A 188 -10.81 27.36 -4.31
CA ARG A 188 -9.66 27.68 -3.48
C ARG A 188 -9.32 26.55 -2.50
N ALA A 189 -10.32 25.94 -1.86
CA ALA A 189 -10.11 24.82 -0.94
C ALA A 189 -9.50 23.58 -1.64
N LYS A 190 -9.90 23.30 -2.88
CA LYS A 190 -9.31 22.20 -3.67
C LYS A 190 -7.82 22.39 -3.88
N TRP A 191 -7.40 23.61 -4.25
CA TRP A 191 -5.98 23.93 -4.45
C TRP A 191 -5.18 23.86 -3.15
N ILE A 192 -5.74 24.35 -2.04
CA ILE A 192 -5.11 24.25 -0.72
C ILE A 192 -4.89 22.79 -0.33
N ARG A 193 -5.91 21.95 -0.50
CA ARG A 193 -5.81 20.51 -0.23
C ARG A 193 -4.72 19.85 -1.05
N MET A 194 -4.61 20.18 -2.34
CA MET A 194 -3.56 19.64 -3.21
C MET A 194 -2.16 20.06 -2.77
N ILE A 195 -1.96 21.33 -2.41
CA ILE A 195 -0.65 21.80 -1.93
C ILE A 195 -0.23 21.00 -0.71
N PHE A 196 -1.09 20.86 0.30
CA PHE A 196 -0.73 20.13 1.50
C PHE A 196 -0.62 18.61 1.29
N ALA A 197 -1.40 18.03 0.39
CA ALA A 197 -1.25 16.64 0.01
C ALA A 197 0.12 16.36 -0.63
N GLU A 198 0.58 17.25 -1.53
CA GLU A 198 1.89 17.10 -2.16
C GLU A 198 3.05 17.44 -1.21
N ILE A 199 2.92 18.45 -0.34
CA ILE A 199 3.89 18.70 0.75
C ILE A 199 4.01 17.47 1.64
N ASN A 200 2.91 16.84 1.96
CA ASN A 200 2.90 15.62 2.77
C ASN A 200 3.52 14.42 2.02
N ARG A 201 3.34 14.35 0.70
CA ARG A 201 4.05 13.37 -0.14
C ARG A 201 5.56 13.58 -0.09
N LEU A 202 6.03 14.82 -0.18
CA LEU A 202 7.45 15.14 -0.01
C LEU A 202 7.96 14.68 1.35
N ALA A 203 7.24 15.00 2.44
CA ALA A 203 7.59 14.58 3.80
C ALA A 203 7.68 13.07 3.96
N SER A 204 6.76 12.33 3.34
CA SER A 204 6.72 10.86 3.39
C SER A 204 7.86 10.23 2.60
N HIS A 205 8.11 10.68 1.38
CA HIS A 205 9.21 10.14 0.57
C HIS A 205 10.58 10.45 1.17
N MET A 206 10.77 11.66 1.72
CA MET A 206 12.00 12.00 2.46
C MET A 206 12.18 11.07 3.66
N PHE A 207 11.11 10.76 4.40
CA PHE A 207 11.17 9.83 5.53
C PHE A 207 11.52 8.41 5.07
N SER A 208 10.83 7.90 4.07
CA SER A 208 11.05 6.56 3.52
C SER A 208 12.47 6.37 3.01
N LEU A 209 12.99 7.33 2.23
CA LEU A 209 14.35 7.28 1.70
C LEU A 209 15.41 7.27 2.81
N THR A 210 15.23 8.10 3.83
CA THR A 210 16.20 8.22 4.93
C THR A 210 16.20 7.01 5.85
N THR A 211 15.04 6.47 6.18
CA THR A 211 14.96 5.27 7.01
C THR A 211 15.46 4.04 6.26
N HIS A 212 15.18 3.91 4.96
CA HIS A 212 15.75 2.85 4.12
C HIS A 212 17.29 2.96 4.03
N ALA A 213 17.83 4.18 3.87
CA ALA A 213 19.27 4.40 3.88
C ALA A 213 19.88 4.04 5.25
N LEU A 214 19.23 4.41 6.35
CA LEU A 214 19.65 4.07 7.71
C LEU A 214 19.68 2.55 7.94
N ASP A 215 18.69 1.84 7.46
CA ASP A 215 18.57 0.38 7.56
C ASP A 215 19.74 -0.34 6.84
N ILE A 216 20.25 0.25 5.77
CA ILE A 216 21.43 -0.24 5.05
C ILE A 216 22.74 0.19 5.70
N GLY A 217 22.70 1.22 6.57
CA GLY A 217 23.85 1.73 7.34
C GLY A 217 24.27 3.16 7.00
N ALA A 218 23.58 3.86 6.08
CA ALA A 218 23.86 5.26 5.76
C ALA A 218 23.06 6.19 6.67
N MET A 219 23.69 6.72 7.72
CA MET A 219 23.03 7.55 8.74
C MET A 219 22.91 9.02 8.33
N THR A 220 23.84 9.55 7.56
CA THR A 220 23.89 10.97 7.20
C THR A 220 22.62 11.48 6.47
N PRO A 221 22.04 10.76 5.49
CA PRO A 221 20.81 11.18 4.83
C PRO A 221 19.66 11.48 5.79
N LEU A 222 19.57 10.73 6.91
CA LEU A 222 18.57 10.93 7.93
C LEU A 222 18.58 12.36 8.47
N PHE A 223 19.74 12.85 8.89
CA PHE A 223 19.86 14.18 9.47
C PHE A 223 19.57 15.28 8.46
N TRP A 224 20.04 15.14 7.23
CA TRP A 224 19.85 16.15 6.20
C TRP A 224 18.37 16.32 5.79
N LEU A 225 17.67 15.24 5.54
CA LEU A 225 16.29 15.32 5.12
C LEU A 225 15.31 15.54 6.29
N PHE A 226 15.71 15.20 7.52
CA PHE A 226 14.90 15.56 8.70
C PHE A 226 14.93 17.06 8.98
N GLU A 227 16.01 17.76 8.65
CA GLU A 227 16.04 19.23 8.67
C GLU A 227 14.95 19.81 7.75
N GLU A 228 14.82 19.27 6.53
CA GLU A 228 13.78 19.72 5.61
C GLU A 228 12.36 19.33 6.08
N ARG A 229 12.21 18.17 6.73
CA ARG A 229 10.93 17.78 7.33
C ARG A 229 10.50 18.68 8.49
N GLU A 230 11.43 19.20 9.28
CA GLU A 230 11.10 20.19 10.31
C GLU A 230 10.52 21.47 9.72
N LYS A 231 11.02 21.92 8.59
CA LYS A 231 10.44 23.06 7.86
C LYS A 231 9.00 22.76 7.41
N ILE A 232 8.72 21.56 6.94
CA ILE A 232 7.34 21.14 6.60
C ILE A 232 6.44 21.14 7.84
N TYR A 233 6.92 20.72 8.98
CA TYR A 233 6.15 20.73 10.22
C TYR A 233 5.82 22.16 10.67
N GLU A 234 6.74 23.10 10.50
CA GLU A 234 6.49 24.52 10.75
C GLU A 234 5.39 25.06 9.81
N LEU A 235 5.48 24.78 8.50
CA LEU A 235 4.45 25.19 7.54
C LEU A 235 3.07 24.59 7.90
N SER A 236 3.03 23.33 8.31
CA SER A 236 1.81 22.65 8.73
C SER A 236 1.24 23.24 10.02
N GLU A 237 2.10 23.56 11.00
CA GLU A 237 1.71 24.18 12.26
C GLU A 237 1.11 25.58 12.03
N ARG A 238 1.69 26.37 11.15
CA ARG A 238 1.17 27.70 10.80
C ARG A 238 -0.21 27.64 10.16
N ALA A 239 -0.49 26.60 9.38
CA ALA A 239 -1.79 26.41 8.73
C ALA A 239 -2.86 25.83 9.68
N SER A 240 -2.50 24.85 10.48
CA SER A 240 -3.45 24.03 11.25
C SER A 240 -3.37 24.24 12.77
N GLY A 241 -2.25 24.73 13.28
CA GLY A 241 -1.95 24.81 14.71
C GLY A 241 -1.29 23.55 15.29
N ALA A 242 -1.04 22.51 14.47
CA ALA A 242 -0.40 21.27 14.90
C ALA A 242 0.71 20.86 13.91
N ARG A 243 1.78 20.24 14.44
CA ARG A 243 2.92 19.77 13.66
C ARG A 243 2.64 18.47 12.91
N MET A 244 1.91 17.54 13.51
CA MET A 244 1.65 16.21 12.98
C MET A 244 0.16 15.95 12.76
N HIS A 245 -0.59 15.61 13.77
CA HIS A 245 -2.01 15.29 13.65
C HIS A 245 -2.84 16.56 13.55
N ILE A 246 -3.16 16.95 12.33
CA ILE A 246 -3.51 18.31 11.93
C ILE A 246 -5.01 18.56 11.91
N ASN A 247 -5.83 17.58 11.51
CA ASN A 247 -7.28 17.74 11.39
C ASN A 247 -7.70 19.02 10.64
N TYR A 248 -7.03 19.27 9.52
CA TYR A 248 -7.18 20.51 8.74
C TYR A 248 -8.15 20.37 7.56
N ILE A 249 -8.06 19.25 6.82
CA ILE A 249 -8.98 18.95 5.71
C ILE A 249 -10.26 18.35 6.31
N ARG A 250 -11.38 19.04 6.07
CA ARG A 250 -12.68 18.63 6.62
C ARG A 250 -13.72 18.54 5.50
N PRO A 251 -14.77 17.71 5.66
CA PRO A 251 -15.88 17.72 4.73
C PRO A 251 -16.41 19.15 4.51
N GLY A 252 -16.51 19.58 3.24
CA GLY A 252 -16.92 20.93 2.86
C GLY A 252 -15.79 21.93 2.66
N GLY A 253 -14.52 21.55 2.80
CA GLY A 253 -13.36 22.41 2.54
C GLY A 253 -12.19 22.19 3.49
N VAL A 254 -11.60 23.29 4.00
CA VAL A 254 -10.52 23.27 4.99
C VAL A 254 -10.91 24.05 6.25
N ALA A 255 -10.25 23.78 7.36
CA ALA A 255 -10.60 24.34 8.66
C ALA A 255 -10.47 25.88 8.70
N TYR A 256 -9.41 26.41 8.12
CA TYR A 256 -9.09 27.84 8.10
C TYR A 256 -8.41 28.19 6.77
N ASP A 257 -8.49 29.47 6.35
CA ASP A 257 -7.67 29.95 5.24
C ASP A 257 -6.20 30.04 5.65
N LEU A 258 -5.34 30.10 4.67
CA LEU A 258 -3.89 30.19 4.86
C LEU A 258 -3.52 31.54 5.50
N PRO A 259 -2.62 31.55 6.50
CA PRO A 259 -2.10 32.79 7.04
C PRO A 259 -1.31 33.57 5.99
N LEU A 260 -1.29 34.88 6.15
CA LEU A 260 -0.54 35.79 5.27
C LEU A 260 0.96 35.41 5.26
N GLY A 261 1.57 35.40 4.09
CA GLY A 261 2.99 35.06 3.89
C GLY A 261 3.31 33.56 3.83
N LEU A 262 2.36 32.66 4.18
CA LEU A 262 2.64 31.22 4.15
C LEU A 262 2.91 30.70 2.73
N LEU A 263 2.21 31.23 1.73
CA LEU A 263 2.41 30.82 0.33
C LEU A 263 3.78 31.23 -0.19
N ASP A 264 4.27 32.39 0.21
CA ASP A 264 5.60 32.89 -0.15
C ASP A 264 6.69 32.01 0.49
N ASP A 265 6.52 31.65 1.77
CA ASP A 265 7.45 30.75 2.47
C ASP A 265 7.45 29.32 1.87
N ILE A 266 6.29 28.80 1.47
CA ILE A 266 6.20 27.51 0.75
C ILE A 266 6.95 27.61 -0.59
N TYR A 267 6.78 28.70 -1.32
CA TYR A 267 7.48 28.92 -2.58
C TYR A 267 8.99 28.96 -2.38
N ASP A 268 9.48 29.73 -1.42
CA ASP A 268 10.90 29.84 -1.11
C ASP A 268 11.52 28.52 -0.68
N TRP A 269 10.77 27.72 0.06
CA TRP A 269 11.20 26.39 0.47
C TRP A 269 11.26 25.42 -0.73
N VAL A 270 10.23 25.38 -1.57
CA VAL A 270 10.18 24.49 -2.75
C VAL A 270 11.28 24.80 -3.75
N VAL A 271 11.66 26.07 -3.91
CA VAL A 271 12.76 26.50 -4.81
C VAL A 271 14.13 26.03 -4.31
N LYS A 272 14.33 25.92 -2.99
CA LYS A 272 15.59 25.49 -2.38
C LYS A 272 15.72 23.98 -2.25
N LEU A 273 14.60 23.25 -2.18
CA LEU A 273 14.58 21.81 -1.93
C LEU A 273 15.32 20.98 -2.99
N PRO A 274 15.30 21.28 -4.31
CA PRO A 274 16.02 20.53 -5.32
C PRO A 274 17.50 20.34 -5.01
N GLN A 275 18.17 21.39 -4.53
CA GLN A 275 19.57 21.31 -4.16
C GLN A 275 19.83 20.25 -3.07
N ARG A 276 18.96 20.13 -2.07
CA ARG A 276 19.05 19.14 -1.02
C ARG A 276 18.85 17.70 -1.54
N ILE A 277 17.98 17.54 -2.53
CA ILE A 277 17.76 16.24 -3.18
C ILE A 277 18.98 15.86 -4.04
N ASP A 278 19.56 16.82 -4.76
CA ASP A 278 20.77 16.58 -5.55
C ASP A 278 21.95 16.17 -4.66
N GLU A 279 22.15 16.84 -3.51
CA GLU A 279 23.15 16.45 -2.49
C GLU A 279 22.96 15.00 -1.98
N LEU A 280 21.70 14.58 -1.81
CA LEU A 280 21.37 13.20 -1.43
C LEU A 280 21.72 12.20 -2.55
N GLU A 281 21.38 12.55 -3.80
CA GLU A 281 21.67 11.71 -4.97
C GLU A 281 23.17 11.52 -5.17
N ASP A 282 23.96 12.58 -5.05
CA ASP A 282 25.42 12.52 -5.14
C ASP A 282 26.01 11.57 -4.11
N MET A 283 25.41 11.49 -2.92
CA MET A 283 25.86 10.60 -1.86
C MET A 283 25.48 9.14 -2.10
N LEU A 284 24.26 8.86 -2.55
CA LEU A 284 23.68 7.51 -2.56
C LEU A 284 23.66 6.87 -3.95
N THR A 285 23.20 7.58 -4.98
CA THR A 285 22.84 6.98 -6.27
C THR A 285 23.99 6.23 -6.93
N GLU A 286 25.20 6.81 -6.97
CA GLU A 286 26.36 6.18 -7.56
C GLU A 286 27.22 5.39 -6.55
N ASN A 287 26.85 5.37 -5.28
CA ASN A 287 27.58 4.68 -4.23
C ASN A 287 27.55 3.15 -4.47
N ARG A 288 28.73 2.54 -4.54
CA ARG A 288 28.87 1.09 -4.79
C ARG A 288 28.23 0.23 -3.71
N ILE A 289 28.23 0.69 -2.45
CA ILE A 289 27.61 -0.04 -1.33
C ILE A 289 26.10 0.00 -1.49
N TRP A 290 25.53 1.18 -1.77
CA TRP A 290 24.09 1.34 -2.01
C TRP A 290 23.62 0.47 -3.17
N LYS A 291 24.32 0.52 -4.31
CA LYS A 291 24.02 -0.31 -5.48
C LYS A 291 24.09 -1.81 -5.15
N ALA A 292 25.12 -2.26 -4.45
CA ALA A 292 25.25 -3.68 -4.08
C ALA A 292 24.17 -4.16 -3.10
N ARG A 293 23.58 -3.24 -2.33
CA ARG A 293 22.53 -3.54 -1.34
C ARG A 293 21.11 -3.31 -1.84
N THR A 294 20.91 -2.86 -3.07
CA THR A 294 19.59 -2.50 -3.60
C THR A 294 19.31 -3.07 -5.00
N ILE A 295 20.33 -3.23 -5.84
CA ILE A 295 20.17 -3.78 -7.20
C ILE A 295 19.90 -5.28 -7.11
N ASP A 296 18.87 -5.72 -7.84
CA ASP A 296 18.36 -7.10 -7.93
C ASP A 296 17.87 -7.68 -6.57
N ILE A 297 17.74 -6.86 -5.53
CA ILE A 297 17.19 -7.24 -4.22
C ILE A 297 15.70 -6.88 -4.15
N GLY A 298 14.90 -7.80 -3.60
CA GLY A 298 13.46 -7.62 -3.46
C GLY A 298 12.73 -7.43 -4.80
N ARG A 299 13.20 -8.13 -5.83
CA ARG A 299 12.63 -8.05 -7.17
C ARG A 299 11.26 -8.70 -7.23
N ILE A 300 10.31 -8.00 -7.85
CA ILE A 300 8.98 -8.52 -8.12
C ILE A 300 8.58 -8.20 -9.56
N SER A 301 7.98 -9.18 -10.26
CA SER A 301 7.50 -8.96 -11.62
C SER A 301 6.21 -8.13 -11.63
N ALA A 302 5.91 -7.47 -12.76
CA ALA A 302 4.68 -6.72 -12.94
C ALA A 302 3.43 -7.59 -12.75
N ALA A 303 3.46 -8.86 -13.17
CA ALA A 303 2.35 -9.79 -13.03
C ALA A 303 2.10 -10.15 -11.57
N ASP A 304 3.16 -10.49 -10.83
CA ASP A 304 3.06 -10.82 -9.41
C ASP A 304 2.66 -9.58 -8.58
N ALA A 305 3.20 -8.41 -8.91
CA ALA A 305 2.83 -7.15 -8.23
C ALA A 305 1.33 -6.84 -8.38
N LEU A 306 0.74 -7.09 -9.54
CA LEU A 306 -0.71 -6.95 -9.75
C LEU A 306 -1.49 -8.05 -9.00
N GLU A 307 -1.00 -9.28 -8.93
CA GLU A 307 -1.66 -10.38 -8.23
C GLU A 307 -1.70 -10.15 -6.71
N TYR A 308 -0.63 -9.61 -6.13
CA TYR A 308 -0.58 -9.21 -4.71
C TYR A 308 -1.37 -7.92 -4.41
N GLY A 309 -1.83 -7.22 -5.44
CA GLY A 309 -2.57 -5.96 -5.27
C GLY A 309 -1.67 -4.77 -4.89
N PHE A 310 -0.43 -4.77 -5.32
CA PHE A 310 0.50 -3.66 -5.12
C PHE A 310 0.00 -2.40 -5.80
N SER A 311 0.34 -1.26 -5.24
CA SER A 311 -0.02 0.06 -5.73
C SER A 311 1.11 1.06 -5.46
N GLY A 312 0.98 2.26 -6.04
CA GLY A 312 1.97 3.32 -5.84
C GLY A 312 3.36 2.96 -6.38
N VAL A 313 4.39 3.38 -5.67
CA VAL A 313 5.79 3.15 -6.06
C VAL A 313 6.14 1.67 -6.17
N MET A 314 5.55 0.82 -5.34
CA MET A 314 5.78 -0.64 -5.41
C MET A 314 5.33 -1.23 -6.75
N LEU A 315 4.25 -0.74 -7.32
CA LEU A 315 3.76 -1.15 -8.63
C LEU A 315 4.51 -0.45 -9.78
N ARG A 316 4.75 0.85 -9.65
CA ARG A 316 5.47 1.64 -10.66
C ARG A 316 6.92 1.19 -10.82
N GLY A 317 7.60 0.80 -9.74
CA GLY A 317 8.93 0.20 -9.78
C GLY A 317 9.00 -1.06 -10.64
N SER A 318 7.93 -1.85 -10.70
CA SER A 318 7.82 -3.05 -11.54
C SER A 318 7.42 -2.78 -13.01
N GLY A 319 7.36 -1.52 -13.44
CA GLY A 319 7.13 -1.15 -14.84
C GLY A 319 5.67 -0.88 -15.22
N VAL A 320 4.74 -0.86 -14.27
CA VAL A 320 3.32 -0.58 -14.53
C VAL A 320 3.03 0.91 -14.36
N LYS A 321 2.58 1.56 -15.42
CA LYS A 321 2.21 2.98 -15.40
C LYS A 321 0.82 3.17 -14.81
N TRP A 322 0.73 3.17 -13.49
CA TRP A 322 -0.51 3.39 -12.76
C TRP A 322 -0.35 4.50 -11.72
N ASP A 323 -1.22 5.50 -11.78
CA ASP A 323 -1.33 6.57 -10.79
C ASP A 323 -2.79 7.01 -10.72
N VAL A 324 -3.38 6.97 -9.53
CA VAL A 324 -4.80 7.32 -9.31
C VAL A 324 -5.07 8.77 -9.67
N ARG A 325 -4.11 9.68 -9.46
CA ARG A 325 -4.22 11.10 -9.81
C ARG A 325 -4.42 11.35 -11.32
N LYS A 326 -3.95 10.41 -12.17
CA LYS A 326 -4.13 10.44 -13.64
C LYS A 326 -5.29 9.57 -14.12
N ALA A 327 -5.47 8.40 -13.50
CA ALA A 327 -6.51 7.45 -13.90
C ALA A 327 -7.92 7.88 -13.46
N SER A 328 -8.04 8.47 -12.28
CA SER A 328 -9.29 8.99 -11.71
C SER A 328 -9.01 10.31 -10.99
N PRO A 329 -8.83 11.40 -11.72
CA PRO A 329 -8.49 12.70 -11.14
C PRO A 329 -9.51 13.14 -10.09
N TYR A 330 -9.02 13.61 -8.98
CA TYR A 330 -9.79 14.21 -7.90
C TYR A 330 -9.27 15.62 -7.60
N GLU A 331 -10.05 16.42 -6.89
CA GLU A 331 -9.77 17.85 -6.62
C GLU A 331 -9.51 18.64 -7.92
N ALA A 332 -8.29 19.10 -8.17
CA ALA A 332 -7.88 19.81 -9.38
C ALA A 332 -6.63 19.17 -10.05
N TYR A 333 -6.38 17.87 -9.85
CA TYR A 333 -5.25 17.17 -10.48
C TYR A 333 -5.36 17.09 -12.02
N ASP A 334 -6.55 17.28 -12.57
CA ASP A 334 -6.80 17.40 -14.01
C ASP A 334 -6.22 18.70 -14.61
N GLN A 335 -5.94 19.73 -13.79
CA GLN A 335 -5.46 21.04 -14.20
C GLN A 335 -3.95 21.23 -14.05
N VAL A 336 -3.24 20.20 -13.55
CA VAL A 336 -1.79 20.24 -13.34
C VAL A 336 -1.07 19.22 -14.21
N GLU A 337 0.12 19.57 -14.65
CA GLU A 337 0.98 18.72 -15.47
C GLU A 337 2.11 18.14 -14.63
N PHE A 338 2.19 16.83 -14.63
CA PHE A 338 3.28 16.07 -14.00
C PHE A 338 3.46 14.73 -14.70
N ASP A 339 4.64 14.14 -14.56
CA ASP A 339 4.98 12.85 -15.11
C ASP A 339 4.89 11.76 -14.05
N VAL A 340 4.63 10.52 -14.48
CA VAL A 340 4.57 9.35 -13.61
C VAL A 340 5.84 8.55 -13.81
N PRO A 341 6.75 8.50 -12.82
CA PRO A 341 7.98 7.74 -12.94
C PRO A 341 7.71 6.24 -12.93
N ILE A 342 8.47 5.51 -13.75
CA ILE A 342 8.30 4.07 -13.95
C ILE A 342 9.68 3.41 -13.90
N GLY A 343 9.82 2.39 -13.06
CA GLY A 343 10.98 1.51 -13.03
C GLY A 343 10.93 0.45 -14.13
N THR A 344 11.96 -0.35 -14.21
CA THR A 344 12.10 -1.39 -15.24
C THR A 344 12.29 -2.79 -14.64
N LYS A 345 13.04 -2.91 -13.56
CA LYS A 345 13.46 -4.18 -12.95
C LYS A 345 12.54 -4.64 -11.80
N GLY A 346 11.89 -3.71 -11.13
CA GLY A 346 11.07 -4.01 -9.95
C GLY A 346 11.89 -4.36 -8.71
N ASP A 347 13.11 -3.84 -8.58
CA ASP A 347 14.00 -4.03 -7.44
C ASP A 347 13.97 -2.81 -6.48
N CYS A 348 14.68 -2.91 -5.37
CA CYS A 348 14.79 -1.82 -4.40
C CYS A 348 15.40 -0.55 -5.00
N TYR A 349 16.34 -0.69 -5.94
CA TYR A 349 17.02 0.43 -6.57
C TYR A 349 16.07 1.22 -7.48
N ASP A 350 15.28 0.56 -8.31
CA ASP A 350 14.31 1.22 -9.17
C ASP A 350 13.22 1.95 -8.34
N ARG A 351 12.79 1.36 -7.21
CA ARG A 351 11.84 2.02 -6.30
C ARG A 351 12.45 3.25 -5.63
N TYR A 352 13.72 3.20 -5.30
CA TYR A 352 14.47 4.36 -4.79
C TYR A 352 14.49 5.48 -5.83
N LEU A 353 14.83 5.20 -7.08
CA LEU A 353 14.83 6.18 -8.16
C LEU A 353 13.43 6.75 -8.43
N CYS A 354 12.39 5.90 -8.42
CA CYS A 354 11.01 6.35 -8.57
C CYS A 354 10.61 7.35 -7.47
N ARG A 355 10.99 7.11 -6.21
CA ARG A 355 10.69 8.04 -5.11
C ARG A 355 11.41 9.39 -5.27
N LEU A 356 12.65 9.38 -5.70
CA LEU A 356 13.39 10.63 -5.98
C LEU A 356 12.70 11.44 -7.08
N GLU A 357 12.31 10.78 -8.16
CA GLU A 357 11.61 11.48 -9.24
C GLU A 357 10.21 11.93 -8.82
N GLU A 358 9.49 11.18 -7.99
CA GLU A 358 8.22 11.62 -7.40
C GLU A 358 8.37 12.86 -6.54
N ILE A 359 9.47 13.00 -5.80
CA ILE A 359 9.78 14.23 -5.07
C ILE A 359 9.87 15.42 -6.04
N ARG A 360 10.61 15.27 -7.15
CA ARG A 360 10.75 16.33 -8.18
C ARG A 360 9.41 16.68 -8.82
N GLN A 361 8.59 15.68 -9.13
CA GLN A 361 7.27 15.90 -9.70
C GLN A 361 6.31 16.56 -8.70
N SER A 362 6.36 16.23 -7.42
CA SER A 362 5.58 16.89 -6.38
C SER A 362 5.96 18.37 -6.22
N MET A 363 7.25 18.71 -6.28
CA MET A 363 7.69 20.11 -6.29
C MET A 363 7.12 20.86 -7.49
N LYS A 364 7.13 20.24 -8.69
CA LYS A 364 6.52 20.81 -9.91
C LYS A 364 5.02 21.05 -9.75
N ILE A 365 4.30 20.13 -9.10
CA ILE A 365 2.87 20.28 -8.82
C ILE A 365 2.64 21.44 -7.86
N ILE A 366 3.36 21.50 -6.74
CA ILE A 366 3.22 22.57 -5.76
C ILE A 366 3.46 23.94 -6.41
N HIS A 367 4.50 24.08 -7.22
CA HIS A 367 4.79 25.32 -7.94
C HIS A 367 3.63 25.73 -8.86
N GLN A 368 3.02 24.80 -9.58
CA GLN A 368 1.85 25.08 -10.42
C GLN A 368 0.63 25.47 -9.57
N CYS A 369 0.42 24.81 -8.43
CA CYS A 369 -0.68 25.11 -7.52
C CYS A 369 -0.57 26.54 -6.94
N LEU A 370 0.62 26.94 -6.53
CA LEU A 370 0.87 28.29 -6.01
C LEU A 370 0.54 29.38 -7.05
N ASN A 371 0.88 29.14 -8.32
CA ASN A 371 0.62 30.08 -9.40
C ASN A 371 -0.84 30.10 -9.89
N LYS A 372 -1.57 28.97 -9.77
CA LYS A 372 -2.93 28.83 -10.30
C LYS A 372 -4.02 29.01 -9.25
N MET A 373 -3.66 29.13 -7.98
CA MET A 373 -4.63 29.20 -6.88
C MET A 373 -5.53 30.42 -6.99
N PRO A 374 -6.88 30.26 -7.09
CA PRO A 374 -7.81 31.38 -7.11
C PRO A 374 -7.98 31.97 -5.71
N GLN A 375 -8.47 33.20 -5.66
CA GLN A 375 -9.02 33.78 -4.45
C GLN A 375 -10.47 33.30 -4.23
N GLY A 376 -10.95 33.32 -3.01
CA GLY A 376 -12.33 32.95 -2.69
C GLY A 376 -12.46 32.28 -1.32
N GLU A 377 -13.65 31.76 -1.07
CA GLU A 377 -13.95 31.06 0.18
C GLU A 377 -13.23 29.69 0.22
N VAL A 378 -12.96 29.24 1.45
CA VAL A 378 -12.26 27.98 1.73
C VAL A 378 -13.18 26.91 2.33
N LYS A 379 -14.44 27.26 2.56
CA LYS A 379 -15.49 26.39 3.09
C LYS A 379 -16.77 26.57 2.28
N ILE A 380 -17.57 25.52 2.27
CA ILE A 380 -18.94 25.61 1.74
C ILE A 380 -19.79 26.53 2.63
N ASP A 381 -20.66 27.30 1.99
CA ASP A 381 -21.62 28.18 2.68
C ASP A 381 -22.88 27.38 3.10
N ASP A 382 -22.67 26.36 3.92
CA ASP A 382 -23.73 25.58 4.58
C ASP A 382 -23.29 25.26 6.01
N PHE A 383 -23.87 25.98 6.96
CA PHE A 383 -23.55 25.85 8.38
C PHE A 383 -24.02 24.53 9.01
N LYS A 384 -24.74 23.70 8.30
CA LYS A 384 -25.06 22.34 8.72
C LYS A 384 -23.86 21.40 8.56
N ILE A 385 -23.04 21.63 7.51
CA ILE A 385 -21.89 20.79 7.14
C ILE A 385 -20.58 21.41 7.59
N SER A 386 -20.49 22.75 7.54
CA SER A 386 -19.30 23.52 7.91
C SER A 386 -19.59 24.42 9.12
N SER A 387 -18.66 24.45 10.07
CA SER A 387 -18.80 25.31 11.26
C SER A 387 -18.81 26.79 10.89
N PRO A 388 -19.77 27.60 11.39
CA PRO A 388 -19.81 29.03 11.18
C PRO A 388 -18.58 29.74 11.78
N LYS A 389 -18.35 31.00 11.36
CA LYS A 389 -17.27 31.83 11.90
C LYS A 389 -17.52 32.14 13.39
N ARG A 390 -16.46 32.16 14.18
CA ARG A 390 -16.55 32.44 15.64
C ARG A 390 -17.17 33.82 15.95
N SER A 391 -16.96 34.81 15.08
CA SER A 391 -17.58 36.13 15.20
C SER A 391 -19.10 36.06 15.08
N ASP A 392 -19.58 35.27 14.12
CA ASP A 392 -21.01 35.19 13.77
C ASP A 392 -21.76 34.40 14.84
N MET A 393 -21.16 33.30 15.35
CA MET A 393 -21.68 32.56 16.49
C MET A 393 -21.95 33.41 17.73
N LYS A 394 -21.20 34.55 17.91
CA LYS A 394 -21.36 35.46 19.04
C LYS A 394 -22.43 36.54 18.83
N ARG A 395 -22.87 36.74 17.59
CA ARG A 395 -23.77 37.85 17.20
C ARG A 395 -25.11 37.38 16.66
N ASP A 396 -25.12 36.21 16.03
CA ASP A 396 -26.26 35.65 15.33
C ASP A 396 -26.74 34.35 16.01
N MET A 397 -28.06 34.28 16.24
CA MET A 397 -28.68 33.13 16.95
C MET A 397 -28.65 31.87 16.10
N GLU A 398 -28.85 31.99 14.76
CA GLU A 398 -28.80 30.85 13.86
C GLU A 398 -27.42 30.21 13.81
N SER A 399 -26.38 31.04 13.70
CA SER A 399 -24.97 30.57 13.72
C SER A 399 -24.62 29.88 15.03
N LEU A 400 -25.15 30.37 16.18
CA LEU A 400 -24.98 29.71 17.47
C LEU A 400 -25.63 28.33 17.50
N ILE A 401 -26.87 28.19 17.01
CA ILE A 401 -27.61 26.94 16.96
C ILE A 401 -26.90 25.95 16.04
N HIS A 402 -26.50 26.38 14.85
CA HIS A 402 -25.76 25.52 13.91
C HIS A 402 -24.42 25.04 14.47
N HIS A 403 -23.67 25.92 15.14
CA HIS A 403 -22.44 25.55 15.83
C HIS A 403 -22.69 24.49 16.91
N PHE A 404 -23.71 24.70 17.74
CA PHE A 404 -24.04 23.75 18.81
C PHE A 404 -24.43 22.38 18.25
N LYS A 405 -25.31 22.34 17.24
CA LYS A 405 -25.74 21.08 16.61
C LYS A 405 -24.62 20.39 15.85
N PHE A 406 -23.76 21.13 15.16
CA PHE A 406 -22.63 20.57 14.42
C PHE A 406 -21.68 19.78 15.33
N PHE A 407 -21.36 20.30 16.51
CA PHE A 407 -20.44 19.64 17.44
C PHE A 407 -21.09 18.63 18.38
N THR A 408 -22.41 18.67 18.60
CA THR A 408 -23.12 17.71 19.46
C THR A 408 -23.73 16.55 18.69
N GLU A 409 -24.61 16.86 17.72
CA GLU A 409 -25.34 15.86 16.92
C GLU A 409 -24.56 15.44 15.66
N GLY A 410 -23.85 16.38 15.07
CA GLY A 410 -23.24 16.21 13.75
C GLY A 410 -24.26 16.38 12.62
N PHE A 411 -23.76 16.33 11.37
CA PHE A 411 -24.60 16.39 10.18
C PHE A 411 -25.00 14.98 9.73
N GLN A 412 -26.18 14.86 9.14
CA GLN A 412 -26.67 13.61 8.59
C GLN A 412 -26.16 13.45 7.15
N VAL A 413 -25.76 12.24 6.80
CA VAL A 413 -25.30 11.86 5.44
C VAL A 413 -26.38 10.97 4.83
N PRO A 414 -26.84 11.22 3.59
CA PRO A 414 -27.83 10.39 2.94
C PRO A 414 -27.44 8.91 2.91
N PRO A 415 -28.41 7.98 2.97
CA PRO A 415 -28.11 6.56 2.91
C PRO A 415 -27.50 6.19 1.56
N GLY A 416 -26.43 5.44 1.59
CA GLY A 416 -25.69 5.04 0.40
C GLY A 416 -24.31 4.49 0.72
N ALA A 417 -23.60 4.08 -0.30
CA ALA A 417 -22.23 3.59 -0.19
C ALA A 417 -21.37 4.19 -1.29
N CYS A 418 -20.13 4.52 -0.96
CA CYS A 418 -19.14 4.98 -1.94
C CYS A 418 -17.76 4.41 -1.65
N TYR A 419 -16.99 4.24 -2.70
CA TYR A 419 -15.55 4.02 -2.61
C TYR A 419 -14.82 5.20 -3.23
N VAL A 420 -13.81 5.68 -2.53
CA VAL A 420 -12.96 6.78 -2.99
C VAL A 420 -11.51 6.36 -2.80
N PRO A 421 -10.79 6.09 -3.90
CA PRO A 421 -9.35 5.90 -3.90
C PRO A 421 -8.65 7.25 -4.01
N ILE A 422 -7.53 7.38 -3.32
CA ILE A 422 -6.57 8.48 -3.49
C ILE A 422 -5.16 7.93 -3.62
N GLU A 423 -4.29 8.66 -4.28
CA GLU A 423 -2.88 8.30 -4.37
C GLU A 423 -2.13 8.84 -3.15
N ALA A 424 -1.97 8.01 -2.13
CA ALA A 424 -1.07 8.32 -1.02
C ALA A 424 0.40 8.03 -1.41
N PRO A 425 1.39 8.61 -0.72
CA PRO A 425 2.81 8.35 -1.00
C PRO A 425 3.19 6.86 -0.96
N ASN A 426 2.59 6.11 -0.06
CA ASN A 426 2.83 4.67 0.11
C ASN A 426 2.10 3.82 -0.95
N GLY A 427 1.09 4.37 -1.61
CA GLY A 427 0.28 3.70 -2.62
C GLY A 427 -1.17 4.15 -2.62
N GLU A 428 -2.06 3.37 -3.25
CA GLU A 428 -3.48 3.68 -3.28
C GLU A 428 -4.11 3.48 -1.90
N PHE A 429 -4.48 4.58 -1.26
CA PHE A 429 -5.29 4.58 -0.04
C PHE A 429 -6.76 4.72 -0.44
N GLY A 430 -7.60 3.81 0.03
CA GLY A 430 -9.01 3.77 -0.33
C GLY A 430 -9.93 3.75 0.87
N ILE A 431 -11.00 4.53 0.81
CA ILE A 431 -12.05 4.53 1.83
C ILE A 431 -13.37 4.07 1.21
N TYR A 432 -13.90 2.98 1.74
CA TYR A 432 -15.24 2.52 1.45
C TYR A 432 -16.14 2.89 2.62
N LEU A 433 -17.07 3.82 2.38
CA LEU A 433 -17.94 4.41 3.38
C LEU A 433 -19.38 4.03 3.09
N VAL A 434 -20.07 3.53 4.11
CA VAL A 434 -21.51 3.21 4.06
C VAL A 434 -22.24 4.08 5.07
N SER A 435 -23.29 4.77 4.63
CA SER A 435 -24.18 5.56 5.46
C SER A 435 -25.57 4.96 5.48
N ASP A 436 -26.23 5.01 6.62
CA ASP A 436 -27.63 4.62 6.82
C ASP A 436 -28.60 5.82 6.90
N GLY A 437 -28.09 7.03 6.71
CA GLY A 437 -28.86 8.28 6.87
C GLY A 437 -28.67 8.95 8.23
N SER A 438 -27.89 8.36 9.13
CA SER A 438 -27.59 8.94 10.45
C SER A 438 -26.39 9.93 10.39
N SER A 439 -26.09 10.52 11.54
CA SER A 439 -24.91 11.37 11.71
C SER A 439 -23.61 10.59 11.97
N LYS A 440 -23.69 9.27 11.94
CA LYS A 440 -22.56 8.36 12.15
C LYS A 440 -22.43 7.41 10.96
N PRO A 441 -21.20 7.05 10.55
CA PRO A 441 -21.05 6.04 9.51
C PRO A 441 -21.53 4.66 10.00
N TYR A 442 -22.31 3.97 9.16
CA TYR A 442 -22.70 2.58 9.42
C TYR A 442 -21.52 1.64 9.31
N ARG A 443 -20.67 1.83 8.27
CA ARG A 443 -19.42 1.09 8.08
C ARG A 443 -18.39 1.98 7.39
N CYS A 444 -17.19 1.97 7.91
CA CYS A 444 -16.01 2.54 7.27
C CYS A 444 -14.98 1.44 7.10
N PHE A 445 -14.69 1.05 5.86
CA PHE A 445 -13.61 0.14 5.54
C PHE A 445 -12.45 0.92 4.94
N ILE A 446 -11.24 0.66 5.43
CA ILE A 446 -10.02 1.36 5.04
C ILE A 446 -9.11 0.39 4.29
N ARG A 447 -8.86 0.68 3.01
CA ARG A 447 -7.86 -0.02 2.22
C ARG A 447 -6.52 0.68 2.39
N GLY A 448 -5.68 0.14 3.26
CA GLY A 448 -4.29 0.59 3.38
C GLY A 448 -3.39 -0.14 2.37
N PRO A 449 -2.55 0.58 1.59
CA PRO A 449 -1.63 -0.05 0.64
C PRO A 449 -0.58 -0.93 1.32
N GLY A 450 -0.12 -0.56 2.50
CA GLY A 450 0.88 -1.31 3.26
C GLY A 450 0.49 -2.75 3.59
N PHE A 451 -0.80 -3.03 3.76
CA PHE A 451 -1.30 -4.38 4.02
C PHE A 451 -1.03 -5.33 2.82
N ALA A 452 -1.31 -4.87 1.61
CA ALA A 452 -1.05 -5.62 0.38
C ALA A 452 0.46 -5.78 0.12
N HIS A 453 1.23 -4.72 0.35
CA HIS A 453 2.69 -4.74 0.19
C HIS A 453 3.34 -5.75 1.14
N LEU A 454 2.92 -5.78 2.40
CA LEU A 454 3.46 -6.72 3.39
C LEU A 454 3.10 -8.18 3.08
N ALA A 455 1.95 -8.42 2.45
CA ALA A 455 1.58 -9.75 1.98
C ALA A 455 2.51 -10.29 0.88
N GLY A 456 3.16 -9.41 0.13
CA GLY A 456 4.19 -9.78 -0.87
C GLY A 456 5.58 -10.00 -0.29
N LEU A 457 5.83 -9.66 0.98
CA LEU A 457 7.15 -9.83 1.62
C LEU A 457 7.71 -11.25 1.52
N PRO A 458 6.94 -12.32 1.75
CA PRO A 458 7.43 -13.69 1.61
C PRO A 458 7.99 -14.00 0.22
N ALA A 459 7.33 -13.50 -0.83
CA ALA A 459 7.76 -13.72 -2.21
C ALA A 459 9.04 -12.94 -2.54
N MET A 460 9.15 -11.70 -2.05
CA MET A 460 10.31 -10.83 -2.28
C MET A 460 11.55 -11.27 -1.49
N SER A 461 11.36 -11.92 -0.33
CA SER A 461 12.44 -12.34 0.57
C SER A 461 12.91 -13.80 0.35
N TYR A 462 12.22 -14.56 -0.51
CA TYR A 462 12.59 -15.95 -0.77
C TYR A 462 13.99 -16.06 -1.38
N MET A 463 14.83 -16.93 -0.83
CA MET A 463 16.23 -17.17 -1.23
C MET A 463 17.12 -15.91 -1.14
N SER A 464 16.74 -14.89 -0.37
CA SER A 464 17.55 -13.72 -0.07
C SER A 464 18.30 -13.89 1.26
N LEU A 465 19.28 -13.03 1.51
CA LEU A 465 19.98 -12.98 2.79
C LEU A 465 19.10 -12.27 3.85
N ILE A 466 19.30 -12.60 5.12
CA ILE A 466 18.61 -11.91 6.22
C ILE A 466 18.85 -10.38 6.19
N ALA A 467 20.03 -9.96 5.77
CA ALA A 467 20.37 -8.55 5.59
C ALA A 467 19.54 -7.90 4.46
N ASP A 468 19.16 -8.65 3.42
CA ASP A 468 18.33 -8.16 2.32
C ASP A 468 16.87 -8.01 2.73
N VAL A 469 16.41 -8.83 3.68
CA VAL A 469 15.04 -8.67 4.24
C VAL A 469 14.85 -7.30 4.85
N VAL A 470 15.87 -6.77 5.52
CA VAL A 470 15.85 -5.41 6.08
C VAL A 470 15.69 -4.36 4.98
N ALA A 471 16.46 -4.48 3.90
CA ALA A 471 16.34 -3.59 2.74
C ALA A 471 14.97 -3.70 2.05
N ILE A 472 14.40 -4.91 1.97
CA ILE A 472 13.08 -5.16 1.41
C ILE A 472 11.98 -4.49 2.27
N ILE A 473 12.03 -4.61 3.58
CA ILE A 473 11.08 -3.94 4.48
C ILE A 473 11.17 -2.42 4.32
N GLY A 474 12.39 -1.87 4.29
CA GLY A 474 12.61 -0.43 4.09
C GLY A 474 12.07 0.08 2.76
N THR A 475 12.25 -0.68 1.66
CA THR A 475 11.74 -0.28 0.35
C THR A 475 10.20 -0.35 0.24
N MET A 476 9.54 -1.19 1.02
CA MET A 476 8.07 -1.28 1.02
C MET A 476 7.40 -0.07 1.67
N ASP A 477 8.13 0.71 2.47
CA ASP A 477 7.62 1.91 3.16
C ASP A 477 6.33 1.63 3.95
N VAL A 478 6.36 0.60 4.78
CA VAL A 478 5.19 0.13 5.52
C VAL A 478 5.00 0.94 6.79
N VAL A 479 3.82 1.49 7.00
CA VAL A 479 3.40 2.14 8.25
C VAL A 479 2.35 1.28 8.95
N PHE A 480 2.70 0.73 10.11
CA PHE A 480 1.87 -0.29 10.76
C PHE A 480 0.55 0.23 11.32
N GLY A 481 0.41 1.53 11.58
CA GLY A 481 -0.87 2.11 11.96
C GLY A 481 -1.93 1.97 10.84
N GLU A 482 -1.50 1.97 9.58
CA GLU A 482 -2.35 1.74 8.42
C GLU A 482 -2.58 0.24 8.14
N VAL A 483 -1.57 -0.58 8.37
CA VAL A 483 -1.64 -2.04 8.18
C VAL A 483 -2.58 -2.68 9.18
N ASP A 484 -2.43 -2.35 10.46
CA ASP A 484 -3.17 -2.97 11.56
C ASP A 484 -4.54 -2.32 11.79
N ARG A 485 -4.73 -1.03 11.45
CA ARG A 485 -5.98 -0.22 11.54
C ARG A 485 -6.59 -0.07 12.92
#